data_56264ea1a5b48aab1f5e1d1ca499411c
#
_entry.id   56264ea1a5b48aab1f5e1d1ca499411c
#
_cell.length_a   1.000
_cell.length_b   1.000
_cell.length_c   1.000
_cell.angle_alpha   90.00
_cell.angle_beta   90.00
_cell.angle_gamma   90.00
#
_symmetry.space_group_name_H-M   'P 1'
#
loop_
_entity.id
_entity.type
_entity.pdbx_description
1 polymer ?
#
loop_
_entity_poly.entity_id
_entity_poly.type
_entity_poly.pdbx_seq_one_letter_code
_entity_poly.pdbx_strand_id
1 'polypeptide(L)'
;MEKRGEKNKKKLMVVTNRKACQDGLLKRLEEVFVAYRQGIYLEDFLIEGLVLREKDLDQEVYLKLLGDVQELCQTYEIDIYSHKYWKSAMELGIKNIHMPLYDLLDLANDGEKYQSFIDHFDRIGVSTHSLDEVSQAQRLGASHIFAGHIFPTDCKKGLDHRGLDFLAKMCKTSKLPVYAIGGIGPDRVDQVLERGAQGVAIMSGLMRGEMFGHKTCGPIIDVNKSGQGSLESGQIGDKDKLYFMSEALLEARKAYAMKETPIGAVVVCEGQIVGRGFNQVELTGNPSQHAEMVAIQNAAKKLGRWRLYDCQMYVTMEPCLMCAGAIENSRIKSLYIGASHKKNHLVGKHNEFKLEVYKDRNIDYEFGILEDEASKLLTNFFKERRQEKLK
;
A
#
# COMPACT_ATOMS: atom_id res chain seq x y z
N MET A 1 13.19 25.30 -2.41
CA MET A 1 14.45 24.55 -2.22
C MET A 1 14.15 23.09 -2.51
N GLU A 2 14.50 22.59 -3.70
CA GLU A 2 14.38 21.18 -4.04
C GLU A 2 15.23 20.34 -3.07
N LYS A 3 14.58 19.39 -2.38
CA LYS A 3 15.26 18.48 -1.44
C LYS A 3 16.25 17.60 -2.22
N ARG A 4 17.52 17.62 -1.83
CA ARG A 4 18.69 16.94 -2.44
C ARG A 4 18.59 15.39 -2.54
N GLY A 5 17.41 14.78 -2.59
CA GLY A 5 17.18 13.34 -2.70
C GLY A 5 16.15 12.94 -3.75
N GLU A 6 15.47 13.90 -4.39
CA GLU A 6 14.31 13.59 -5.27
C GLU A 6 14.69 13.42 -6.75
N LYS A 7 15.91 13.80 -7.15
CA LYS A 7 16.33 13.79 -8.57
C LYS A 7 16.38 12.42 -9.26
N ASN A 8 16.38 11.32 -8.51
CA ASN A 8 16.48 9.96 -9.06
C ASN A 8 15.25 9.09 -8.79
N LYS A 9 14.17 9.65 -8.24
CA LYS A 9 12.97 8.87 -7.95
C LYS A 9 12.09 8.71 -9.18
N LYS A 10 11.49 7.52 -9.33
CA LYS A 10 10.54 7.17 -10.38
C LYS A 10 9.20 7.87 -10.09
N LYS A 11 8.67 8.62 -11.06
CA LYS A 11 7.43 9.38 -10.85
C LYS A 11 6.21 8.47 -10.89
N LEU A 12 5.31 8.66 -9.93
CA LEU A 12 4.12 7.84 -9.74
C LEU A 12 2.86 8.71 -9.61
N MET A 13 1.87 8.43 -10.45
CA MET A 13 0.50 8.89 -10.28
C MET A 13 -0.35 7.75 -9.70
N VAL A 14 -0.92 7.95 -8.53
CA VAL A 14 -1.85 7.00 -7.92
C VAL A 14 -3.23 7.17 -8.54
N VAL A 15 -3.86 6.10 -9.00
CA VAL A 15 -5.21 6.14 -9.58
C VAL A 15 -6.14 5.27 -8.75
N THR A 16 -7.30 5.79 -8.35
CA THR A 16 -8.22 5.04 -7.51
C THR A 16 -9.12 4.08 -8.26
N ASN A 17 -9.57 3.07 -7.55
CA ASN A 17 -10.68 2.19 -7.87
C ASN A 17 -11.22 1.60 -6.56
N ARG A 18 -12.25 2.24 -5.96
CA ARG A 18 -12.79 1.82 -4.66
C ARG A 18 -13.31 0.39 -4.63
N LYS A 19 -13.77 -0.14 -5.79
CA LYS A 19 -14.26 -1.53 -5.91
C LYS A 19 -13.15 -2.57 -5.79
N ALA A 20 -11.89 -2.16 -5.95
CA ALA A 20 -10.74 -3.03 -5.78
C ALA A 20 -10.19 -3.01 -4.33
N CYS A 21 -10.71 -2.13 -3.48
CA CYS A 21 -10.27 -1.98 -2.10
C CYS A 21 -11.11 -2.90 -1.18
N GLN A 22 -10.49 -3.79 -0.43
CA GLN A 22 -11.20 -4.71 0.48
C GLN A 22 -11.84 -3.98 1.66
N ASP A 23 -11.12 -3.02 2.27
CA ASP A 23 -11.50 -2.34 3.51
C ASP A 23 -11.93 -0.87 3.29
N GLY A 24 -12.31 -0.52 2.08
CA GLY A 24 -12.70 0.84 1.70
C GLY A 24 -11.56 1.71 1.18
N LEU A 25 -11.93 2.73 0.39
CA LEU A 25 -10.96 3.54 -0.35
C LEU A 25 -10.07 4.40 0.57
N LEU A 26 -10.66 5.12 1.52
CA LEU A 26 -9.93 6.05 2.39
C LEU A 26 -8.86 5.30 3.21
N LYS A 27 -9.23 4.18 3.81
CA LYS A 27 -8.28 3.34 4.55
C LYS A 27 -7.15 2.86 3.65
N ARG A 28 -7.48 2.42 2.44
CA ARG A 28 -6.47 1.96 1.46
C ARG A 28 -5.52 3.06 1.03
N LEU A 29 -6.02 4.26 0.78
CA LEU A 29 -5.18 5.42 0.44
C LEU A 29 -4.28 5.81 1.60
N GLU A 30 -4.79 5.80 2.83
CA GLU A 30 -3.98 6.05 4.01
C GLU A 30 -2.83 5.05 4.14
N GLU A 31 -3.09 3.74 3.95
CA GLU A 31 -2.04 2.71 3.93
C GLU A 31 -0.97 2.99 2.86
N VAL A 32 -1.38 3.39 1.64
CA VAL A 32 -0.45 3.75 0.55
C VAL A 32 0.39 4.96 0.92
N PHE A 33 -0.21 6.01 1.48
CA PHE A 33 0.49 7.25 1.82
C PHE A 33 1.40 7.08 3.04
N VAL A 34 0.99 6.31 4.03
CA VAL A 34 1.84 5.92 5.16
C VAL A 34 3.06 5.14 4.66
N ALA A 35 2.85 4.13 3.81
CA ALA A 35 3.93 3.34 3.23
C ALA A 35 4.91 4.22 2.42
N TYR A 36 4.38 5.17 1.63
CA TYR A 36 5.19 6.12 0.87
C TYR A 36 6.04 7.02 1.77
N ARG A 37 5.45 7.68 2.78
CA ARG A 37 6.19 8.56 3.70
C ARG A 37 7.26 7.83 4.51
N GLN A 38 7.02 6.58 4.79
CA GLN A 38 7.93 5.74 5.56
C GLN A 38 9.01 5.08 4.71
N GLY A 39 9.02 5.29 3.37
CA GLY A 39 9.95 4.64 2.44
C GLY A 39 9.80 3.13 2.41
N ILE A 40 8.55 2.63 2.49
CA ILE A 40 8.25 1.22 2.40
C ILE A 40 7.65 0.95 1.02
N TYR A 41 8.23 -0.01 0.26
CA TYR A 41 7.80 -0.43 -1.08
C TYR A 41 7.74 0.65 -2.17
N LEU A 42 7.65 1.93 -1.79
CA LEU A 42 7.61 3.08 -2.68
C LEU A 42 8.82 4.02 -2.48
N GLU A 43 9.89 3.53 -1.87
CA GLU A 43 11.13 4.29 -1.60
C GLU A 43 11.78 4.85 -2.87
N ASP A 44 11.72 4.09 -3.98
CA ASP A 44 12.22 4.50 -5.30
C ASP A 44 11.25 5.44 -6.04
N PHE A 45 10.07 5.70 -5.49
CA PHE A 45 9.04 6.49 -6.14
C PHE A 45 8.90 7.89 -5.54
N LEU A 46 8.49 8.82 -6.39
CA LEU A 46 7.94 10.12 -6.03
C LEU A 46 6.45 10.11 -6.43
N ILE A 47 5.55 10.14 -5.45
CA ILE A 47 4.12 10.32 -5.73
C ILE A 47 3.90 11.77 -6.12
N GLU A 48 3.60 12.01 -7.41
CA GLU A 48 3.32 13.35 -7.95
C GLU A 48 1.84 13.75 -7.81
N GLY A 49 0.97 12.78 -7.55
CA GLY A 49 -0.43 13.06 -7.28
C GLY A 49 -1.31 11.82 -7.25
N LEU A 50 -2.56 12.04 -6.84
CA LEU A 50 -3.62 11.05 -6.79
C LEU A 50 -4.77 11.48 -7.70
N VAL A 51 -5.18 10.62 -8.62
CA VAL A 51 -6.37 10.79 -9.45
C VAL A 51 -7.53 10.02 -8.84
N LEU A 52 -8.55 10.73 -8.34
CA LEU A 52 -9.79 10.12 -7.83
C LEU A 52 -10.70 9.71 -8.98
N ARG A 53 -10.57 8.45 -9.42
CA ARG A 53 -11.26 7.91 -10.60
C ARG A 53 -12.36 6.92 -10.22
N GLU A 54 -13.54 7.42 -9.87
CA GLU A 54 -14.72 6.63 -9.51
C GLU A 54 -15.87 6.91 -10.50
N LYS A 55 -15.86 6.18 -11.63
CA LYS A 55 -16.73 6.47 -12.81
C LYS A 55 -18.21 6.16 -12.61
N ASP A 56 -18.54 5.34 -11.63
CA ASP A 56 -19.87 4.84 -11.36
C ASP A 56 -20.60 5.61 -10.24
N LEU A 57 -19.98 6.64 -9.69
CA LEU A 57 -20.62 7.54 -8.76
C LEU A 57 -21.37 8.65 -9.52
N ASP A 58 -22.52 9.08 -9.00
CA ASP A 58 -23.13 10.34 -9.38
C ASP A 58 -22.32 11.53 -8.84
N GLN A 59 -22.64 12.73 -9.30
CA GLN A 59 -21.87 13.93 -8.98
C GLN A 59 -21.90 14.29 -7.49
N GLU A 60 -23.03 14.09 -6.81
CA GLU A 60 -23.20 14.45 -5.40
C GLU A 60 -22.39 13.53 -4.49
N VAL A 61 -22.51 12.22 -4.69
CA VAL A 61 -21.72 11.22 -3.95
C VAL A 61 -20.22 11.36 -4.27
N TYR A 62 -19.88 11.69 -5.52
CA TYR A 62 -18.50 11.95 -5.90
C TYR A 62 -17.94 13.19 -5.21
N LEU A 63 -18.70 14.28 -5.12
CA LEU A 63 -18.29 15.52 -4.46
C LEU A 63 -17.92 15.27 -2.99
N LYS A 64 -18.77 14.52 -2.27
CA LYS A 64 -18.49 14.16 -0.87
C LYS A 64 -17.21 13.36 -0.74
N LEU A 65 -17.07 12.30 -1.53
CA LEU A 65 -15.87 11.46 -1.54
C LEU A 65 -14.61 12.27 -1.91
N LEU A 66 -14.74 13.22 -2.85
CA LEU A 66 -13.65 14.08 -3.27
C LEU A 66 -13.17 14.98 -2.13
N GLY A 67 -14.08 15.51 -1.31
CA GLY A 67 -13.76 16.26 -0.09
C GLY A 67 -13.00 15.40 0.94
N ASP A 68 -13.53 14.21 1.25
CA ASP A 68 -12.88 13.29 2.20
C ASP A 68 -11.45 12.90 1.75
N VAL A 69 -11.26 12.63 0.45
CA VAL A 69 -9.95 12.30 -0.12
C VAL A 69 -9.03 13.53 -0.19
N GLN A 70 -9.58 14.74 -0.40
CA GLN A 70 -8.80 15.97 -0.37
C GLN A 70 -8.18 16.22 1.02
N GLU A 71 -8.95 16.04 2.10
CA GLU A 71 -8.44 16.17 3.47
C GLU A 71 -7.31 15.17 3.74
N LEU A 72 -7.48 13.93 3.30
CA LEU A 72 -6.44 12.92 3.40
C LEU A 72 -5.18 13.31 2.61
N CYS A 73 -5.34 13.76 1.37
CA CYS A 73 -4.23 14.20 0.53
C CYS A 73 -3.47 15.40 1.13
N GLN A 74 -4.18 16.36 1.74
CA GLN A 74 -3.58 17.49 2.43
C GLN A 74 -2.73 17.03 3.62
N THR A 75 -3.20 16.08 4.41
CA THR A 75 -2.45 15.50 5.55
C THR A 75 -1.12 14.90 5.12
N TYR A 76 -1.07 14.33 3.92
CA TYR A 76 0.13 13.66 3.38
C TYR A 76 0.90 14.51 2.36
N GLU A 77 0.50 15.77 2.12
CA GLU A 77 1.12 16.69 1.14
C GLU A 77 1.19 16.08 -0.28
N ILE A 78 0.09 15.46 -0.72
CA ILE A 78 -0.04 14.84 -2.04
C ILE A 78 -1.06 15.63 -2.86
N ASP A 79 -0.71 15.98 -4.09
CA ASP A 79 -1.61 16.67 -5.00
C ASP A 79 -2.80 15.77 -5.38
N ILE A 80 -4.03 16.29 -5.25
CA ILE A 80 -5.23 15.58 -5.68
C ILE A 80 -5.68 16.08 -7.06
N TYR A 81 -6.07 15.13 -7.91
CA TYR A 81 -6.69 15.36 -9.21
C TYR A 81 -8.12 14.82 -9.19
N SER A 82 -9.11 15.67 -9.44
CA SER A 82 -10.46 15.20 -9.75
C SER A 82 -10.45 14.45 -11.09
N HIS A 83 -11.36 13.50 -11.28
CA HIS A 83 -11.54 12.82 -12.57
C HIS A 83 -12.91 13.13 -13.13
N LYS A 84 -12.96 13.80 -14.31
CA LYS A 84 -14.18 14.14 -15.05
C LYS A 84 -15.06 15.23 -14.42
N TYR A 85 -15.35 15.17 -13.12
CA TYR A 85 -16.30 16.09 -12.45
C TYR A 85 -15.63 17.44 -12.11
N TRP A 86 -15.35 18.24 -13.15
CA TRP A 86 -14.63 19.50 -13.03
C TRP A 86 -15.37 20.55 -12.18
N LYS A 87 -16.72 20.58 -12.21
CA LYS A 87 -17.52 21.49 -11.37
C LYS A 87 -17.36 21.17 -9.88
N SER A 88 -17.38 19.89 -9.51
CA SER A 88 -17.12 19.46 -8.13
C SER A 88 -15.70 19.81 -7.68
N ALA A 89 -14.72 19.72 -8.57
CA ALA A 89 -13.36 20.16 -8.29
C ALA A 89 -13.26 21.67 -8.04
N MET A 90 -13.95 22.47 -8.86
CA MET A 90 -14.02 23.94 -8.69
C MET A 90 -14.68 24.32 -7.35
N GLU A 91 -15.76 23.65 -6.98
CA GLU A 91 -16.48 23.88 -5.72
C GLU A 91 -15.59 23.66 -4.49
N LEU A 92 -14.71 22.65 -4.53
CA LEU A 92 -13.74 22.35 -3.47
C LEU A 92 -12.41 23.09 -3.63
N GLY A 93 -12.27 23.97 -4.63
CA GLY A 93 -11.02 24.70 -4.89
C GLY A 93 -9.85 23.85 -5.36
N ILE A 94 -10.11 22.64 -5.85
CA ILE A 94 -9.07 21.73 -6.36
C ILE A 94 -8.56 22.26 -7.71
N LYS A 95 -7.25 22.38 -7.84
CA LYS A 95 -6.56 22.98 -9.00
C LYS A 95 -6.05 21.98 -10.04
N ASN A 96 -6.21 20.68 -9.79
CA ASN A 96 -5.75 19.65 -10.72
C ASN A 96 -6.91 18.74 -11.15
N ILE A 97 -6.92 18.40 -12.44
CA ILE A 97 -7.93 17.52 -13.01
C ILE A 97 -7.31 16.52 -13.98
N HIS A 98 -7.87 15.33 -14.06
CA HIS A 98 -7.57 14.35 -15.10
C HIS A 98 -8.85 13.89 -15.77
N MET A 99 -8.89 13.89 -17.09
CA MET A 99 -10.11 13.57 -17.84
C MET A 99 -9.84 12.80 -19.14
N PRO A 100 -10.83 12.07 -19.66
CA PRO A 100 -10.76 11.55 -21.01
C PRO A 100 -10.68 12.68 -22.04
N LEU A 101 -9.98 12.46 -23.15
CA LEU A 101 -9.86 13.47 -24.20
C LEU A 101 -11.20 13.91 -24.77
N TYR A 102 -12.16 12.98 -24.95
CA TYR A 102 -13.47 13.32 -25.49
C TYR A 102 -14.25 14.30 -24.60
N ASP A 103 -14.16 14.18 -23.26
CA ASP A 103 -14.78 15.12 -22.33
C ASP A 103 -14.15 16.52 -22.44
N LEU A 104 -12.84 16.62 -22.67
CA LEU A 104 -12.14 17.88 -22.88
C LEU A 104 -12.50 18.51 -24.24
N LEU A 105 -12.64 17.70 -25.28
CA LEU A 105 -13.10 18.14 -26.60
C LEU A 105 -14.53 18.67 -26.54
N ASP A 106 -15.43 17.97 -25.88
CA ASP A 106 -16.82 18.42 -25.70
C ASP A 106 -16.87 19.73 -24.92
N LEU A 107 -16.07 19.89 -23.90
CA LEU A 107 -15.98 21.14 -23.14
C LEU A 107 -15.44 22.28 -24.00
N ALA A 108 -14.47 22.01 -24.87
CA ALA A 108 -13.88 23.01 -25.77
C ALA A 108 -14.84 23.53 -26.83
N ASN A 109 -15.94 22.84 -27.12
CA ASN A 109 -17.01 23.31 -28.02
C ASN A 109 -17.84 24.44 -27.39
N ASP A 110 -17.78 24.63 -26.06
CA ASP A 110 -18.42 25.73 -25.34
C ASP A 110 -17.32 26.68 -24.82
N GLY A 111 -17.08 27.74 -25.60
CA GLY A 111 -15.96 28.63 -25.39
C GLY A 111 -15.91 29.29 -23.97
N GLU A 112 -17.09 29.71 -23.46
CA GLU A 112 -17.15 30.34 -22.13
C GLU A 112 -16.85 29.34 -20.99
N LYS A 113 -17.44 28.15 -21.08
CA LYS A 113 -17.16 27.09 -20.08
C LYS A 113 -15.71 26.61 -20.16
N TYR A 114 -15.19 26.49 -21.38
CA TYR A 114 -13.80 26.08 -21.59
C TYR A 114 -12.82 27.12 -21.02
N GLN A 115 -13.07 28.42 -21.27
CA GLN A 115 -12.22 29.47 -20.69
C GLN A 115 -12.24 29.45 -19.17
N SER A 116 -13.41 29.36 -18.56
CA SER A 116 -13.57 29.23 -17.10
C SER A 116 -12.86 27.99 -16.55
N PHE A 117 -12.88 26.88 -17.29
CA PHE A 117 -12.18 25.65 -16.94
C PHE A 117 -10.65 25.84 -16.99
N ILE A 118 -10.12 26.37 -18.08
CA ILE A 118 -8.66 26.60 -18.24
C ILE A 118 -8.13 27.59 -17.21
N ASP A 119 -8.88 28.65 -16.90
CA ASP A 119 -8.47 29.66 -15.91
C ASP A 119 -8.46 29.13 -14.48
N HIS A 120 -9.23 28.05 -14.22
CA HIS A 120 -9.30 27.47 -12.89
C HIS A 120 -8.20 26.42 -12.62
N PHE A 121 -7.91 25.55 -13.60
CA PHE A 121 -7.04 24.39 -13.38
C PHE A 121 -5.59 24.67 -13.76
N ASP A 122 -4.68 24.44 -12.78
CA ASP A 122 -3.23 24.58 -12.98
C ASP A 122 -2.64 23.39 -13.74
N ARG A 123 -3.22 22.19 -13.55
CA ARG A 123 -2.78 20.95 -14.20
C ARG A 123 -3.95 20.16 -14.75
N ILE A 124 -3.91 19.95 -16.07
CA ILE A 124 -4.92 19.21 -16.81
C ILE A 124 -4.29 17.94 -17.39
N GLY A 125 -4.56 16.81 -16.77
CA GLY A 125 -4.15 15.50 -17.29
C GLY A 125 -5.17 14.93 -18.25
N VAL A 126 -4.71 14.28 -19.31
CA VAL A 126 -5.59 13.70 -20.34
C VAL A 126 -5.20 12.26 -20.65
N SER A 127 -6.19 11.36 -20.68
CA SER A 127 -6.00 9.98 -21.16
C SER A 127 -6.04 9.94 -22.69
N THR A 128 -5.01 9.36 -23.31
CA THR A 128 -4.88 9.26 -24.77
C THR A 128 -4.58 7.82 -25.21
N HIS A 129 -5.07 7.46 -26.42
CA HIS A 129 -4.98 6.12 -26.98
C HIS A 129 -4.42 6.10 -28.42
N SER A 130 -4.08 7.25 -29.00
CA SER A 130 -3.44 7.37 -30.32
C SER A 130 -2.51 8.58 -30.39
N LEU A 131 -1.66 8.63 -31.42
CA LEU A 131 -0.74 9.77 -31.65
C LEU A 131 -1.50 11.05 -32.00
N ASP A 132 -2.63 10.93 -32.72
CA ASP A 132 -3.48 12.08 -33.08
C ASP A 132 -4.11 12.68 -31.82
N GLU A 133 -4.54 11.84 -30.87
CA GLU A 133 -5.08 12.28 -29.58
C GLU A 133 -4.04 13.05 -28.76
N VAL A 134 -2.76 12.69 -28.84
CA VAL A 134 -1.68 13.46 -28.17
C VAL A 134 -1.64 14.90 -28.71
N SER A 135 -1.68 15.04 -30.03
CA SER A 135 -1.65 16.34 -30.67
C SER A 135 -2.87 17.18 -30.34
N GLN A 136 -4.03 16.56 -30.20
CA GLN A 136 -5.27 17.24 -29.78
C GLN A 136 -5.18 17.68 -28.31
N ALA A 137 -4.75 16.79 -27.40
CA ALA A 137 -4.58 17.11 -25.98
C ALA A 137 -3.60 18.30 -25.78
N GLN A 138 -2.50 18.33 -26.53
CA GLN A 138 -1.54 19.45 -26.49
C GLN A 138 -2.18 20.78 -26.91
N ARG A 139 -2.99 20.79 -27.98
CA ARG A 139 -3.69 22.02 -28.45
C ARG A 139 -4.73 22.51 -27.44
N LEU A 140 -5.30 21.59 -26.67
CA LEU A 140 -6.28 21.87 -25.62
C LEU A 140 -5.64 22.08 -24.24
N GLY A 141 -4.41 22.54 -24.15
CA GLY A 141 -3.77 22.96 -22.90
C GLY A 141 -3.53 21.85 -21.87
N ALA A 142 -3.51 20.57 -22.29
CA ALA A 142 -3.12 19.50 -21.38
C ALA A 142 -1.71 19.72 -20.83
N SER A 143 -1.48 19.44 -19.55
CA SER A 143 -0.19 19.54 -18.88
C SER A 143 0.59 18.21 -18.89
N HIS A 144 -0.11 17.09 -18.99
CA HIS A 144 0.46 15.74 -19.08
C HIS A 144 -0.54 14.77 -19.68
N ILE A 145 -0.07 13.63 -20.13
CA ILE A 145 -0.93 12.59 -20.72
C ILE A 145 -0.71 11.23 -20.04
N PHE A 146 -1.80 10.46 -19.94
CA PHE A 146 -1.75 9.04 -19.62
C PHE A 146 -1.84 8.23 -20.89
N ALA A 147 -0.79 7.48 -21.22
CA ALA A 147 -0.72 6.59 -22.38
C ALA A 147 -1.07 5.16 -21.96
N GLY A 148 -2.11 4.56 -22.54
CA GLY A 148 -2.46 3.19 -22.16
C GLY A 148 -3.60 2.55 -22.92
N HIS A 149 -3.87 1.27 -22.64
CA HIS A 149 -3.16 0.44 -21.64
C HIS A 149 -1.94 -0.26 -22.28
N ILE A 150 -0.80 -0.21 -21.59
CA ILE A 150 0.48 -0.68 -22.18
C ILE A 150 0.60 -2.21 -22.13
N PHE A 151 0.19 -2.83 -21.03
CA PHE A 151 0.21 -4.28 -20.86
C PHE A 151 -1.20 -4.84 -20.63
N PRO A 152 -1.41 -6.15 -20.79
CA PRO A 152 -2.67 -6.79 -20.47
C PRO A 152 -3.13 -6.47 -19.06
N THR A 153 -4.43 -6.20 -18.87
CA THR A 153 -4.99 -5.83 -17.57
C THR A 153 -6.44 -6.29 -17.45
N ASP A 154 -6.82 -6.76 -16.28
CA ASP A 154 -8.20 -7.18 -15.97
C ASP A 154 -9.23 -6.06 -16.15
N CYS A 155 -8.81 -4.80 -16.01
CA CYS A 155 -9.69 -3.65 -16.17
C CYS A 155 -10.14 -3.38 -17.61
N LYS A 156 -9.50 -4.04 -18.59
CA LYS A 156 -9.80 -3.93 -20.02
C LYS A 156 -9.77 -5.32 -20.70
N LYS A 157 -10.42 -6.31 -20.08
CA LYS A 157 -10.54 -7.67 -20.64
C LYS A 157 -11.09 -7.63 -22.06
N GLY A 158 -10.45 -8.34 -22.99
CA GLY A 158 -10.86 -8.45 -24.38
C GLY A 158 -10.41 -7.31 -25.30
N LEU A 159 -9.67 -6.32 -24.80
CA LEU A 159 -9.04 -5.31 -25.63
C LEU A 159 -7.53 -5.58 -25.73
N ASP A 160 -6.98 -5.48 -26.95
CA ASP A 160 -5.56 -5.63 -27.18
C ASP A 160 -4.78 -4.49 -26.50
N HIS A 161 -3.72 -4.87 -25.80
CA HIS A 161 -2.80 -3.92 -25.19
C HIS A 161 -1.93 -3.24 -26.27
N ARG A 162 -1.52 -2.01 -26.01
CA ARG A 162 -0.79 -1.19 -26.98
C ARG A 162 0.70 -1.54 -27.08
N GLY A 163 1.30 -2.05 -26.03
CA GLY A 163 2.70 -2.46 -25.98
C GLY A 163 3.71 -1.32 -25.82
N LEU A 164 4.96 -1.71 -25.63
CA LEU A 164 6.07 -0.79 -25.38
C LEU A 164 6.47 0.05 -26.59
N ASP A 165 6.32 -0.47 -27.81
CA ASP A 165 6.66 0.28 -29.04
C ASP A 165 5.68 1.41 -29.29
N PHE A 166 4.40 1.21 -28.97
CA PHE A 166 3.41 2.27 -28.97
C PHE A 166 3.78 3.36 -27.96
N LEU A 167 4.14 2.98 -26.72
CA LEU A 167 4.58 3.93 -25.71
C LEU A 167 5.77 4.76 -26.18
N ALA A 168 6.80 4.12 -26.74
CA ALA A 168 7.99 4.81 -27.27
C ALA A 168 7.63 5.85 -28.36
N LYS A 169 6.70 5.50 -29.28
CA LYS A 169 6.20 6.44 -30.28
C LYS A 169 5.46 7.62 -29.62
N MET A 170 4.60 7.34 -28.63
CA MET A 170 3.88 8.38 -27.87
C MET A 170 4.86 9.36 -27.20
N CYS A 171 5.85 8.82 -26.47
CA CYS A 171 6.86 9.63 -25.79
C CYS A 171 7.70 10.48 -26.76
N LYS A 172 8.02 9.94 -27.94
CA LYS A 172 8.77 10.69 -28.98
C LYS A 172 7.94 11.80 -29.63
N THR A 173 6.63 11.58 -29.78
CA THR A 173 5.72 12.54 -30.43
C THR A 173 5.24 13.63 -29.47
N SER A 174 5.07 13.28 -28.19
CA SER A 174 4.54 14.18 -27.18
C SER A 174 5.59 15.22 -26.76
N LYS A 175 5.17 16.49 -26.68
CA LYS A 175 5.91 17.56 -26.00
C LYS A 175 5.56 17.62 -24.49
N LEU A 176 4.51 16.89 -24.09
CA LEU A 176 4.05 16.82 -22.70
C LEU A 176 4.64 15.60 -22.01
N PRO A 177 4.81 15.63 -20.68
CA PRO A 177 5.12 14.45 -19.89
C PRO A 177 4.13 13.32 -20.14
N VAL A 178 4.66 12.11 -20.39
CA VAL A 178 3.87 10.90 -20.65
C VAL A 178 3.98 9.97 -19.45
N TYR A 179 2.84 9.60 -18.88
CA TYR A 179 2.75 8.58 -17.84
C TYR A 179 2.14 7.32 -18.44
N ALA A 180 2.85 6.19 -18.35
CA ALA A 180 2.35 4.91 -18.81
C ALA A 180 1.31 4.36 -17.84
N ILE A 181 0.20 3.80 -18.35
CA ILE A 181 -0.86 3.19 -17.53
C ILE A 181 -1.31 1.85 -18.09
N GLY A 182 -1.74 0.93 -17.22
CA GLY A 182 -2.38 -0.34 -17.54
C GLY A 182 -1.44 -1.54 -17.52
N GLY A 183 -1.71 -2.46 -16.60
CA GLY A 183 -0.96 -3.70 -16.39
C GLY A 183 0.48 -3.50 -15.90
N ILE A 184 0.77 -2.36 -15.25
CA ILE A 184 2.11 -2.03 -14.76
C ILE A 184 2.22 -2.50 -13.30
N GLY A 185 3.06 -3.50 -13.09
CA GLY A 185 3.53 -3.95 -11.78
C GLY A 185 4.97 -3.48 -11.53
N PRO A 186 5.55 -3.76 -10.35
CA PRO A 186 6.93 -3.36 -10.02
C PRO A 186 7.97 -3.83 -11.04
N ASP A 187 7.77 -5.03 -11.59
CA ASP A 187 8.61 -5.69 -12.59
C ASP A 187 8.62 -5.02 -13.98
N ARG A 188 7.67 -4.10 -14.23
CA ARG A 188 7.47 -3.45 -15.53
C ARG A 188 7.74 -1.94 -15.52
N VAL A 189 7.98 -1.37 -14.36
CA VAL A 189 8.23 0.08 -14.22
C VAL A 189 9.44 0.51 -15.03
N ASP A 190 10.56 -0.17 -14.87
CA ASP A 190 11.79 0.19 -15.59
C ASP A 190 11.64 0.05 -17.09
N GLN A 191 10.95 -0.98 -17.57
CA GLN A 191 10.68 -1.19 -19.00
C GLN A 191 9.94 0.00 -19.63
N VAL A 192 8.96 0.62 -18.94
CA VAL A 192 8.24 1.77 -19.49
C VAL A 192 9.04 3.07 -19.39
N LEU A 193 9.87 3.23 -18.34
CA LEU A 193 10.75 4.40 -18.21
C LEU A 193 11.86 4.40 -19.29
N GLU A 194 12.43 3.24 -19.61
CA GLU A 194 13.40 3.05 -20.69
C GLU A 194 12.83 3.40 -22.08
N ARG A 195 11.50 3.36 -22.25
CA ARG A 195 10.82 3.78 -23.48
C ARG A 195 10.49 5.27 -23.52
N GLY A 196 10.97 6.04 -22.56
CA GLY A 196 10.85 7.50 -22.51
C GLY A 196 9.66 8.03 -21.72
N ALA A 197 8.93 7.17 -21.00
CA ALA A 197 7.88 7.62 -20.10
C ALA A 197 8.49 8.46 -18.96
N GLN A 198 7.81 9.57 -18.61
CA GLN A 198 8.18 10.42 -17.47
C GLN A 198 7.94 9.72 -16.14
N GLY A 199 6.94 8.84 -16.10
CA GLY A 199 6.54 8.10 -14.93
C GLY A 199 5.48 7.05 -15.24
N VAL A 200 4.88 6.51 -14.20
CA VAL A 200 3.82 5.51 -14.28
C VAL A 200 2.57 5.96 -13.56
N ALA A 201 1.41 5.54 -14.05
CA ALA A 201 0.13 5.67 -13.36
C ALA A 201 -0.35 4.26 -12.96
N ILE A 202 -0.55 4.02 -11.66
CA ILE A 202 -0.85 2.70 -11.13
C ILE A 202 -2.18 2.72 -10.39
N MET A 203 -3.06 1.79 -10.74
CA MET A 203 -4.39 1.64 -10.16
C MET A 203 -4.52 0.32 -9.40
N SER A 204 -4.65 -0.80 -10.11
CA SER A 204 -5.00 -2.10 -9.51
C SER A 204 -3.96 -2.59 -8.51
N GLY A 205 -2.68 -2.47 -8.84
CA GLY A 205 -1.59 -2.91 -7.97
C GLY A 205 -1.58 -2.21 -6.61
N LEU A 206 -1.88 -0.89 -6.59
CA LEU A 206 -1.99 -0.12 -5.35
C LEU A 206 -3.31 -0.37 -4.63
N MET A 207 -4.43 -0.38 -5.34
CA MET A 207 -5.77 -0.52 -4.72
C MET A 207 -6.03 -1.93 -4.17
N ARG A 208 -5.47 -2.97 -4.81
CA ARG A 208 -5.53 -4.36 -4.31
C ARG A 208 -4.43 -4.72 -3.32
N GLY A 209 -3.41 -3.89 -3.15
CA GLY A 209 -2.24 -4.20 -2.35
C GLY A 209 -1.14 -5.00 -3.05
N GLU A 210 -1.30 -5.31 -4.31
CA GLU A 210 -0.38 -6.16 -5.09
C GLU A 210 1.01 -5.53 -5.29
N MET A 211 1.11 -4.20 -5.31
CA MET A 211 2.38 -3.46 -5.40
C MET A 211 3.28 -3.62 -4.17
N PHE A 212 2.73 -4.08 -3.06
CA PHE A 212 3.45 -4.31 -1.82
C PHE A 212 3.96 -5.75 -1.66
N GLY A 213 4.11 -6.48 -2.77
CA GLY A 213 4.61 -7.86 -2.77
C GLY A 213 3.53 -8.94 -2.71
N HIS A 214 2.25 -8.56 -2.82
CA HIS A 214 1.18 -9.54 -2.98
C HIS A 214 1.21 -10.14 -4.39
N LYS A 215 1.76 -11.32 -4.54
CA LYS A 215 1.19 -12.26 -5.51
C LYS A 215 -0.12 -12.72 -4.90
N THR A 216 -1.24 -12.22 -5.44
CA THR A 216 -2.54 -12.82 -5.15
C THR A 216 -2.44 -14.31 -5.38
N CYS A 217 -2.66 -15.10 -4.35
CA CYS A 217 -3.07 -16.48 -4.51
C CYS A 217 -4.21 -16.52 -5.53
N GLY A 218 -4.19 -17.54 -6.36
CA GLY A 218 -5.10 -17.79 -7.47
C GLY A 218 -6.60 -17.70 -7.16
N PRO A 219 -7.47 -18.07 -8.09
CA PRO A 219 -8.87 -17.69 -8.11
C PRO A 219 -9.57 -18.07 -6.81
N ILE A 220 -10.43 -17.16 -6.32
CA ILE A 220 -11.38 -17.41 -5.24
C ILE A 220 -12.03 -18.75 -5.49
N ILE A 221 -11.66 -19.75 -4.71
CA ILE A 221 -12.34 -21.04 -4.72
C ILE A 221 -13.66 -20.82 -4.00
N ASP A 222 -14.74 -20.96 -4.77
CA ASP A 222 -16.12 -20.97 -4.29
C ASP A 222 -16.27 -22.10 -3.24
N VAL A 223 -16.47 -21.72 -1.98
CA VAL A 223 -16.48 -22.64 -0.82
C VAL A 223 -17.69 -23.60 -0.81
N ASN A 224 -18.45 -23.72 -1.91
CA ASN A 224 -19.63 -24.59 -2.03
C ASN A 224 -19.44 -25.84 -2.88
N LYS A 225 -18.19 -26.26 -3.16
CA LYS A 225 -17.98 -27.61 -3.76
C LYS A 225 -17.06 -28.46 -2.89
N SER A 226 -17.67 -29.31 -2.10
CA SER A 226 -17.06 -30.48 -1.45
C SER A 226 -16.33 -31.36 -2.47
N GLY A 227 -15.04 -31.63 -2.25
CA GLY A 227 -14.27 -32.59 -3.02
C GLY A 227 -12.87 -32.74 -2.46
N GLN A 228 -12.60 -33.89 -1.85
CA GLN A 228 -11.33 -34.32 -1.26
C GLN A 228 -10.15 -34.11 -2.20
N GLY A 229 -9.12 -33.43 -1.69
CA GLY A 229 -7.80 -33.39 -2.28
C GLY A 229 -6.82 -32.99 -1.17
N SER A 230 -6.08 -33.98 -0.67
CA SER A 230 -4.99 -33.83 0.29
C SER A 230 -3.90 -32.92 -0.31
N LEU A 231 -3.75 -31.70 0.22
CA LEU A 231 -2.60 -30.86 -0.04
C LEU A 231 -1.50 -31.21 0.99
N GLU A 232 -0.42 -31.76 0.46
CA GLU A 232 0.82 -31.94 1.19
C GLU A 232 1.28 -30.59 1.78
N SER A 233 1.78 -30.62 3.00
CA SER A 233 2.31 -29.46 3.75
C SER A 233 3.49 -28.84 2.98
N GLY A 234 3.21 -27.85 2.12
CA GLY A 234 4.22 -27.08 1.42
C GLY A 234 4.98 -26.18 2.41
N GLN A 235 6.30 -26.33 2.49
CA GLN A 235 7.18 -25.44 3.22
C GLN A 235 7.01 -24.02 2.67
N ILE A 236 6.77 -23.05 3.58
CA ILE A 236 6.70 -21.62 3.25
C ILE A 236 8.07 -21.18 2.75
N GLY A 237 8.10 -20.61 1.55
CA GLY A 237 9.34 -20.12 0.96
C GLY A 237 9.87 -18.87 1.67
N ASP A 238 11.19 -18.62 1.60
CA ASP A 238 11.81 -17.46 2.25
C ASP A 238 11.19 -16.13 1.83
N LYS A 239 10.67 -16.02 0.60
CA LYS A 239 9.96 -14.83 0.11
C LYS A 239 8.66 -14.55 0.87
N ASP A 240 7.94 -15.60 1.26
CA ASP A 240 6.69 -15.46 2.03
C ASP A 240 6.97 -15.04 3.47
N LYS A 241 8.07 -15.53 4.07
CA LYS A 241 8.52 -15.12 5.40
C LYS A 241 8.88 -13.63 5.44
N LEU A 242 9.64 -13.15 4.44
CA LEU A 242 9.98 -11.74 4.31
C LEU A 242 8.72 -10.87 4.18
N TYR A 243 7.76 -11.34 3.38
CA TYR A 243 6.49 -10.65 3.20
C TYR A 243 5.72 -10.51 4.52
N PHE A 244 5.45 -11.59 5.24
CA PHE A 244 4.68 -11.52 6.48
C PHE A 244 5.41 -10.75 7.60
N MET A 245 6.74 -10.80 7.64
CA MET A 245 7.51 -9.98 8.56
C MET A 245 7.43 -8.50 8.20
N SER A 246 7.43 -8.15 6.92
CA SER A 246 7.23 -6.76 6.49
C SER A 246 5.84 -6.23 6.90
N GLU A 247 4.81 -7.07 6.86
CA GLU A 247 3.47 -6.75 7.35
C GLU A 247 3.44 -6.54 8.88
N ALA A 248 4.22 -7.32 9.63
CA ALA A 248 4.39 -7.09 11.06
C ALA A 248 5.15 -5.77 11.34
N LEU A 249 6.14 -5.41 10.51
CA LEU A 249 6.81 -4.11 10.58
C LEU A 249 5.87 -2.93 10.29
N LEU A 250 4.89 -3.10 9.42
CA LEU A 250 3.84 -2.07 9.20
C LEU A 250 3.04 -1.84 10.49
N GLU A 251 2.66 -2.90 11.19
CA GLU A 251 1.98 -2.77 12.48
C GLU A 251 2.90 -2.08 13.53
N ALA A 252 4.18 -2.43 13.58
CA ALA A 252 5.15 -1.77 14.47
C ALA A 252 5.27 -0.25 14.20
N ARG A 253 5.17 0.16 12.95
CA ARG A 253 5.22 1.59 12.59
C ARG A 253 3.94 2.34 12.97
N LYS A 254 2.78 1.68 12.99
CA LYS A 254 1.55 2.26 13.56
C LYS A 254 1.75 2.57 15.05
N ALA A 255 2.34 1.63 15.79
CA ALA A 255 2.73 1.85 17.19
C ALA A 255 3.65 3.08 17.32
N TYR A 256 4.70 3.16 16.49
CA TYR A 256 5.63 4.29 16.47
C TYR A 256 4.94 5.64 16.27
N ALA A 257 4.05 5.73 15.28
CA ALA A 257 3.28 6.94 14.98
C ALA A 257 2.38 7.39 16.15
N MET A 258 1.89 6.41 16.93
CA MET A 258 1.08 6.64 18.12
C MET A 258 1.90 6.83 19.41
N LYS A 259 3.24 6.96 19.29
CA LYS A 259 4.19 7.08 20.42
C LYS A 259 4.21 5.85 21.34
N GLU A 260 3.77 4.72 20.84
CA GLU A 260 3.86 3.41 21.47
C GLU A 260 5.21 2.74 21.14
N THR A 261 5.64 1.79 21.99
CA THR A 261 6.80 0.96 21.65
C THR A 261 6.58 0.26 20.32
N PRO A 262 7.44 0.44 19.30
CA PRO A 262 7.19 0.02 17.92
C PRO A 262 7.38 -1.49 17.74
N ILE A 263 6.42 -2.24 18.23
CA ILE A 263 6.30 -3.69 18.07
C ILE A 263 5.01 -3.98 17.33
N GLY A 264 5.11 -4.83 16.30
CA GLY A 264 3.98 -5.27 15.49
C GLY A 264 4.00 -6.78 15.30
N ALA A 265 2.82 -7.35 15.14
CA ALA A 265 2.65 -8.77 14.91
C ALA A 265 1.50 -9.05 13.92
N VAL A 266 1.65 -10.12 13.13
CA VAL A 266 0.57 -10.68 12.30
C VAL A 266 0.44 -12.17 12.53
N VAL A 267 -0.80 -12.66 12.49
CA VAL A 267 -1.12 -14.09 12.50
C VAL A 267 -1.58 -14.49 11.11
N VAL A 268 -0.98 -15.53 10.57
CA VAL A 268 -1.21 -16.05 9.21
C VAL A 268 -1.80 -17.44 9.30
N CYS A 269 -2.88 -17.69 8.56
CA CYS A 269 -3.52 -18.97 8.40
C CYS A 269 -3.69 -19.25 6.91
N GLU A 270 -3.25 -20.40 6.42
CA GLU A 270 -3.34 -20.77 5.00
C GLU A 270 -2.82 -19.68 4.04
N GLY A 271 -1.69 -19.03 4.38
CA GLY A 271 -1.10 -17.97 3.57
C GLY A 271 -1.85 -16.64 3.61
N GLN A 272 -2.86 -16.49 4.46
CA GLN A 272 -3.61 -15.23 4.63
C GLN A 272 -3.43 -14.64 6.02
N ILE A 273 -3.30 -13.33 6.11
CA ILE A 273 -3.28 -12.64 7.39
C ILE A 273 -4.69 -12.63 7.97
N VAL A 274 -4.86 -13.31 9.09
CA VAL A 274 -6.13 -13.43 9.82
C VAL A 274 -6.19 -12.57 11.09
N GLY A 275 -5.02 -12.11 11.60
CA GLY A 275 -4.94 -11.20 12.73
C GLY A 275 -3.77 -10.25 12.59
N ARG A 276 -3.97 -8.99 12.95
CA ARG A 276 -2.96 -7.92 13.00
C ARG A 276 -2.97 -7.30 14.37
N GLY A 277 -1.82 -6.90 14.88
CA GLY A 277 -1.70 -6.22 16.15
C GLY A 277 -0.43 -5.38 16.22
N PHE A 278 -0.53 -4.27 16.91
CA PHE A 278 0.60 -3.44 17.32
C PHE A 278 0.51 -3.13 18.81
N ASN A 279 1.60 -2.73 19.42
CA ASN A 279 1.62 -2.40 20.84
C ASN A 279 0.70 -1.20 21.14
N GLN A 280 -0.19 -1.34 22.13
CA GLN A 280 -1.20 -0.34 22.49
C GLN A 280 -1.28 -0.16 24.02
N VAL A 281 -0.19 -0.38 24.74
CA VAL A 281 -0.17 -0.36 26.20
C VAL A 281 -0.46 1.02 26.75
N GLU A 282 0.24 2.04 26.27
CA GLU A 282 0.06 3.43 26.72
C GLU A 282 -1.28 3.99 26.23
N LEU A 283 -1.67 3.67 24.98
CA LEU A 283 -2.92 4.13 24.36
C LEU A 283 -4.16 3.64 25.12
N THR A 284 -4.12 2.38 25.59
CA THR A 284 -5.26 1.74 26.23
C THR A 284 -5.17 1.72 27.76
N GLY A 285 -4.00 2.05 28.32
CA GLY A 285 -3.72 1.87 29.76
C GLY A 285 -3.75 0.41 30.21
N ASN A 286 -3.62 -0.54 29.28
CA ASN A 286 -3.72 -1.97 29.57
C ASN A 286 -2.39 -2.68 29.27
N PRO A 287 -1.68 -3.19 30.30
CA PRO A 287 -0.38 -3.81 30.16
C PRO A 287 -0.38 -5.11 29.34
N SER A 288 -1.55 -5.68 29.07
CA SER A 288 -1.66 -6.88 28.24
C SER A 288 -1.81 -6.59 26.74
N GLN A 289 -1.94 -5.33 26.31
CA GLN A 289 -2.14 -4.94 24.93
C GLN A 289 -0.83 -4.87 24.13
N HIS A 290 -0.01 -5.93 24.22
CA HIS A 290 1.13 -6.14 23.34
C HIS A 290 0.68 -6.53 21.94
N ALA A 291 1.53 -6.31 20.95
CA ALA A 291 1.26 -6.59 19.54
C ALA A 291 0.76 -8.02 19.29
N GLU A 292 1.43 -8.99 19.92
CA GLU A 292 1.13 -10.41 19.80
C GLU A 292 -0.25 -10.73 20.37
N MET A 293 -0.58 -10.18 21.54
CA MET A 293 -1.88 -10.35 22.19
C MET A 293 -3.02 -9.83 21.34
N VAL A 294 -2.84 -8.63 20.77
CA VAL A 294 -3.81 -7.99 19.87
C VAL A 294 -3.98 -8.82 18.60
N ALA A 295 -2.87 -9.29 18.00
CA ALA A 295 -2.91 -10.12 16.79
C ALA A 295 -3.63 -11.46 17.04
N ILE A 296 -3.36 -12.13 18.16
CA ILE A 296 -4.04 -13.38 18.56
C ILE A 296 -5.55 -13.14 18.74
N GLN A 297 -5.96 -12.09 19.45
CA GLN A 297 -7.36 -11.75 19.68
C GLN A 297 -8.10 -11.50 18.36
N ASN A 298 -7.50 -10.74 17.46
CA ASN A 298 -8.07 -10.45 16.15
C ASN A 298 -8.15 -11.70 15.27
N ALA A 299 -7.14 -12.57 15.29
CA ALA A 299 -7.17 -13.85 14.58
C ALA A 299 -8.27 -14.77 15.10
N ALA A 300 -8.36 -14.91 16.43
CA ALA A 300 -9.38 -15.75 17.06
C ALA A 300 -10.80 -15.26 16.73
N LYS A 301 -11.01 -13.93 16.76
CA LYS A 301 -12.28 -13.30 16.38
C LYS A 301 -12.62 -13.55 14.92
N LYS A 302 -11.65 -13.35 14.00
CA LYS A 302 -11.87 -13.54 12.56
C LYS A 302 -12.16 -14.99 12.20
N LEU A 303 -11.46 -15.94 12.84
CA LEU A 303 -11.62 -17.38 12.59
C LEU A 303 -12.77 -18.01 13.41
N GLY A 304 -13.39 -17.30 14.34
CA GLY A 304 -14.43 -17.82 15.23
C GLY A 304 -13.95 -18.90 16.18
N ARG A 305 -12.64 -18.99 16.43
CA ARG A 305 -12.02 -20.04 17.28
C ARG A 305 -10.74 -19.52 17.94
N TRP A 306 -10.48 -19.95 19.16
CA TRP A 306 -9.27 -19.56 19.90
C TRP A 306 -8.07 -20.48 19.63
N ARG A 307 -8.31 -21.73 19.17
CA ARG A 307 -7.25 -22.65 18.80
C ARG A 307 -6.75 -22.35 17.38
N LEU A 308 -5.49 -21.91 17.28
CA LEU A 308 -4.84 -21.41 16.07
C LEU A 308 -3.73 -22.38 15.60
N TYR A 309 -3.95 -23.69 15.73
CA TYR A 309 -2.95 -24.75 15.48
C TYR A 309 -2.48 -24.84 14.02
N ASP A 310 -3.22 -24.27 13.08
CA ASP A 310 -2.90 -24.17 11.65
C ASP A 310 -2.39 -22.77 11.26
N CYS A 311 -2.12 -21.94 12.25
CA CYS A 311 -1.65 -20.58 12.05
C CYS A 311 -0.16 -20.44 12.40
N GLN A 312 0.42 -19.39 11.85
CA GLN A 312 1.78 -18.95 12.10
C GLN A 312 1.75 -17.49 12.59
N MET A 313 2.71 -17.10 13.41
CA MET A 313 2.86 -15.73 13.86
C MET A 313 4.17 -15.15 13.37
N TYR A 314 4.12 -13.91 12.91
CA TYR A 314 5.28 -13.07 12.61
C TYR A 314 5.25 -11.88 13.56
N VAL A 315 6.37 -11.64 14.24
CA VAL A 315 6.50 -10.55 15.22
C VAL A 315 7.85 -9.85 15.08
N THR A 316 7.84 -8.54 15.09
CA THR A 316 9.06 -7.73 14.84
C THR A 316 10.09 -7.81 15.96
N MET A 317 9.69 -8.15 17.17
CA MET A 317 10.55 -8.28 18.34
C MET A 317 10.25 -9.58 19.07
N GLU A 318 11.27 -10.19 19.62
CA GLU A 318 11.14 -11.40 20.44
C GLU A 318 10.06 -11.25 21.52
N PRO A 319 9.05 -12.16 21.58
CA PRO A 319 7.94 -12.06 22.54
C PRO A 319 8.41 -12.08 24.00
N CYS A 320 7.76 -11.33 24.87
CA CYS A 320 7.97 -11.43 26.33
C CYS A 320 7.32 -12.72 26.88
N LEU A 321 7.51 -13.03 28.15
CA LEU A 321 6.96 -14.24 28.78
C LEU A 321 5.43 -14.33 28.70
N MET A 322 4.74 -13.21 28.89
CA MET A 322 3.28 -13.14 28.75
C MET A 322 2.84 -13.54 27.34
N CYS A 323 3.47 -12.95 26.32
CA CYS A 323 3.15 -13.22 24.92
C CYS A 323 3.53 -14.64 24.52
N ALA A 324 4.69 -15.16 24.97
CA ALA A 324 5.10 -16.54 24.74
C ALA A 324 4.06 -17.52 25.30
N GLY A 325 3.56 -17.29 26.53
CA GLY A 325 2.47 -18.08 27.10
C GLY A 325 1.16 -17.98 26.31
N ALA A 326 0.83 -16.81 25.78
CA ALA A 326 -0.37 -16.63 24.95
C ALA A 326 -0.26 -17.34 23.60
N ILE A 327 0.93 -17.30 22.97
CA ILE A 327 1.23 -18.01 21.71
C ILE A 327 1.06 -19.53 21.93
N GLU A 328 1.63 -20.05 23.00
CA GLU A 328 1.47 -21.46 23.40
C GLU A 328 0.01 -21.82 23.64
N ASN A 329 -0.68 -21.04 24.47
CA ASN A 329 -2.09 -21.31 24.80
C ASN A 329 -2.99 -21.27 23.56
N SER A 330 -2.73 -20.38 22.62
CA SER A 330 -3.48 -20.30 21.35
C SER A 330 -3.15 -21.40 20.36
N ARG A 331 -2.15 -22.26 20.66
CA ARG A 331 -1.72 -23.39 19.81
C ARG A 331 -1.13 -22.99 18.48
N ILE A 332 -0.56 -21.80 18.37
CA ILE A 332 0.19 -21.38 17.17
C ILE A 332 1.40 -22.30 17.02
N LYS A 333 1.60 -22.83 15.80
CA LYS A 333 2.59 -23.87 15.52
C LYS A 333 3.95 -23.31 15.13
N SER A 334 3.98 -22.16 14.44
CA SER A 334 5.23 -21.59 13.94
C SER A 334 5.32 -20.11 14.32
N LEU A 335 6.50 -19.71 14.79
CA LEU A 335 6.81 -18.35 15.25
C LEU A 335 8.02 -17.80 14.52
N TYR A 336 7.83 -16.73 13.78
CA TYR A 336 8.88 -16.02 13.04
C TYR A 336 9.17 -14.69 13.71
N ILE A 337 10.43 -14.44 14.04
CA ILE A 337 10.87 -13.32 14.87
C ILE A 337 11.85 -12.45 14.10
N GLY A 338 11.60 -11.14 14.09
CA GLY A 338 12.51 -10.17 13.50
C GLY A 338 13.77 -10.03 14.34
N ALA A 339 13.76 -9.20 15.36
CA ALA A 339 14.91 -8.93 16.21
C ALA A 339 14.82 -9.61 17.57
N SER A 340 15.98 -9.97 18.12
CA SER A 340 16.09 -10.54 19.47
C SER A 340 16.57 -9.51 20.49
N HIS A 341 16.27 -9.73 21.77
CA HIS A 341 16.72 -8.89 22.88
C HIS A 341 18.21 -9.11 23.22
N LYS A 342 19.13 -8.88 22.27
CA LYS A 342 20.59 -9.16 22.45
C LYS A 342 21.31 -8.36 23.55
N LYS A 343 20.69 -7.35 24.17
CA LYS A 343 21.39 -6.37 25.02
C LYS A 343 20.94 -6.22 26.48
N ASN A 344 20.00 -7.00 26.98
CA ASN A 344 19.62 -6.89 28.39
C ASN A 344 20.16 -8.06 29.17
N HIS A 345 21.24 -7.84 29.93
CA HIS A 345 21.85 -8.81 30.85
C HIS A 345 20.87 -9.40 31.90
N LEU A 346 19.68 -8.82 32.05
CA LEU A 346 18.61 -9.37 32.91
C LEU A 346 17.74 -10.41 32.16
N VAL A 347 17.85 -10.53 30.84
CA VAL A 347 16.99 -11.36 30.00
C VAL A 347 17.60 -12.74 29.70
N GLY A 348 18.88 -12.96 29.93
CA GLY A 348 19.58 -14.22 29.62
C GLY A 348 18.87 -15.46 30.16
N LYS A 349 18.51 -15.47 31.47
CA LYS A 349 17.78 -16.58 32.10
C LYS A 349 16.31 -16.69 31.61
N HIS A 350 15.69 -15.59 31.26
CA HIS A 350 14.32 -15.61 30.73
C HIS A 350 14.26 -16.08 29.27
N ASN A 351 15.31 -15.88 28.49
CA ASN A 351 15.38 -16.36 27.10
C ASN A 351 15.53 -17.89 27.04
N GLU A 352 16.36 -18.46 27.91
CA GLU A 352 16.48 -19.91 28.02
C GLU A 352 15.12 -20.56 28.35
N PHE A 353 14.38 -20.00 29.31
CA PHE A 353 13.06 -20.50 29.68
C PHE A 353 12.04 -20.39 28.50
N LYS A 354 12.02 -19.29 27.73
CA LYS A 354 11.14 -19.14 26.57
C LYS A 354 11.46 -20.15 25.47
N LEU A 355 12.76 -20.36 25.20
CA LEU A 355 13.20 -21.33 24.20
C LEU A 355 12.87 -22.76 24.62
N GLU A 356 12.94 -23.07 25.92
CA GLU A 356 12.48 -24.36 26.48
C GLU A 356 10.98 -24.54 26.28
N VAL A 357 10.15 -23.50 26.56
CA VAL A 357 8.70 -23.54 26.33
C VAL A 357 8.38 -23.82 24.86
N TYR A 358 9.09 -23.19 23.92
CA TYR A 358 8.84 -23.44 22.49
C TYR A 358 9.23 -24.87 22.10
N LYS A 359 10.38 -25.39 22.61
CA LYS A 359 10.83 -26.77 22.36
C LYS A 359 9.90 -27.82 22.95
N ASP A 360 9.51 -27.65 24.22
CA ASP A 360 8.62 -28.60 24.91
C ASP A 360 7.23 -28.70 24.29
N ARG A 361 6.79 -27.63 23.59
CA ARG A 361 5.46 -27.56 22.96
C ARG A 361 5.48 -27.72 21.45
N ASN A 362 6.62 -28.13 20.87
CA ASN A 362 6.80 -28.29 19.43
C ASN A 362 6.37 -27.04 18.64
N ILE A 363 6.74 -25.85 19.12
CA ILE A 363 6.58 -24.60 18.37
C ILE A 363 7.86 -24.42 17.56
N ASP A 364 7.74 -24.47 16.23
CA ASP A 364 8.84 -24.14 15.34
C ASP A 364 9.11 -22.64 15.42
N TYR A 365 10.37 -22.23 15.59
CA TYR A 365 10.69 -20.80 15.64
C TYR A 365 11.94 -20.46 14.83
N GLU A 366 11.93 -19.26 14.24
CA GLU A 366 13.04 -18.73 13.44
C GLU A 366 13.27 -17.26 13.76
N PHE A 367 14.54 -16.85 13.91
CA PHE A 367 14.96 -15.48 14.19
C PHE A 367 15.63 -14.84 12.97
N GLY A 368 15.72 -13.51 12.98
CA GLY A 368 16.56 -12.76 12.06
C GLY A 368 15.86 -12.31 10.78
N ILE A 369 14.53 -12.46 10.70
CA ILE A 369 13.78 -12.04 9.51
C ILE A 369 13.57 -10.52 9.55
N LEU A 370 14.24 -9.78 8.67
CA LEU A 370 14.29 -8.31 8.66
C LEU A 370 14.77 -7.73 10.02
N GLU A 371 15.77 -8.37 10.63
CA GLU A 371 16.30 -8.00 11.97
C GLU A 371 16.79 -6.56 12.01
N ASP A 372 17.48 -6.10 10.97
CA ASP A 372 18.05 -4.75 10.93
C ASP A 372 16.96 -3.68 10.91
N GLU A 373 15.89 -3.89 10.15
CA GLU A 373 14.75 -2.99 10.06
C GLU A 373 14.00 -2.89 11.40
N ALA A 374 13.72 -4.04 12.01
CA ALA A 374 13.06 -4.11 13.30
C ALA A 374 13.89 -3.45 14.41
N SER A 375 15.20 -3.73 14.44
CA SER A 375 16.14 -3.15 15.42
C SER A 375 16.32 -1.64 15.24
N LYS A 376 16.40 -1.14 14.00
CA LYS A 376 16.50 0.29 13.70
C LYS A 376 15.25 1.04 14.16
N LEU A 377 14.06 0.50 13.87
CA LEU A 377 12.80 1.11 14.26
C LEU A 377 12.73 1.31 15.78
N LEU A 378 13.05 0.28 16.55
CA LEU A 378 13.05 0.33 18.00
C LEU A 378 14.13 1.28 18.56
N THR A 379 15.33 1.27 17.98
CA THR A 379 16.46 2.11 18.40
C THR A 379 16.14 3.59 18.18
N ASN A 380 15.57 3.95 17.03
CA ASN A 380 15.18 5.32 16.71
C ASN A 380 14.12 5.84 17.67
N PHE A 381 13.09 5.04 17.94
CA PHE A 381 12.04 5.38 18.89
C PHE A 381 12.59 5.73 20.27
N PHE A 382 13.44 4.86 20.85
CA PHE A 382 14.00 5.13 22.16
C PHE A 382 15.02 6.27 22.19
N LYS A 383 15.68 6.55 21.05
CA LYS A 383 16.56 7.73 20.92
C LYS A 383 15.73 9.01 20.96
N GLU A 384 14.64 9.08 20.22
CA GLU A 384 13.72 10.24 20.21
C GLU A 384 13.07 10.46 21.58
N ARG A 385 12.57 9.41 22.22
CA ARG A 385 11.97 9.49 23.57
C ARG A 385 12.95 9.99 24.64
N ARG A 386 14.24 9.65 24.52
CA ARG A 386 15.29 10.21 25.42
C ARG A 386 15.53 11.68 25.18
N GLN A 387 15.50 12.12 23.92
CA GLN A 387 15.67 13.54 23.57
C GLN A 387 14.46 14.39 24.01
N GLU A 388 13.25 13.85 23.95
CA GLU A 388 12.04 14.53 24.45
C GLU A 388 12.06 14.72 25.98
N LYS A 389 12.65 13.78 26.75
CA LYS A 389 12.77 13.88 28.22
C LYS A 389 13.87 14.83 28.69
N LEU A 390 14.76 15.26 27.81
CA LEU A 390 15.85 16.18 28.12
C LEU A 390 15.51 17.64 27.78
N LYS A 391 14.35 17.88 27.16
CA LYS A 391 13.75 19.19 26.91
C LYS A 391 12.69 19.52 27.97
#